data_adf5bb247e8de2896ddc02cc2e158629
#
_entry.id   adf5bb247e8de2896ddc02cc2e158629
#
_cell.length_a   1.000
_cell.length_b   1.000
_cell.length_c   1.000
_cell.angle_alpha   90.00
_cell.angle_beta   90.00
_cell.angle_gamma   90.00
#
_symmetry.space_group_name_H-M   'P 1'
#
loop_
_entity.id
_entity.type
_entity.pdbx_description
1 polymer ?
#
loop_
_entity_poly.entity_id
_entity_poly.type
_entity_poly.pdbx_seq_one_letter_code
_entity_poly.pdbx_strand_id
1 'polypeptide(L)'
;MREINVLITAASRRVPLIQSFAQALKRLGLKGNVVTTDMNNLSPGLYFGTKHYIVPLTTDLHYIPIIKSICFRERIHLLIPTIDDELPLFGRHTDDFKAMGIHVAVSGEHTGLICNDKYTTAQFLLGKGIPFARTWLPTELDIPKLQYPLFLKPRTGRGSVGAFTINNEREMRFFLDYVPDPIVQEFLFGREFTIDVLADFRGKIISAVPRERMVVRSGVTDRGKTFNHPGMIRLAMRTAEALDIRGPANIQVKLQDETATVFEVNPRFSGGIPLTIAAGADFPAWLVEMCCGRNVRPSIGKFTDGLIMACYEAAIFLPDDAARELGAEVAQR
;
A
#
# COMPACT_ATOMS: atom_id res chain seq x y z
N MET A 1 10.86 12.78 -27.85
CA MET A 1 9.94 11.99 -27.01
C MET A 1 10.42 12.16 -25.57
N ARG A 2 9.54 12.51 -24.64
CA ARG A 2 9.92 12.70 -23.22
C ARG A 2 10.26 11.33 -22.62
N GLU A 3 11.34 11.25 -21.84
CA GLU A 3 11.74 10.06 -21.09
C GLU A 3 11.20 10.17 -19.66
N ILE A 4 10.62 9.09 -19.12
CA ILE A 4 10.16 9.00 -17.74
C ILE A 4 10.66 7.69 -17.14
N ASN A 5 11.59 7.77 -16.20
CA ASN A 5 12.09 6.62 -15.47
C ASN A 5 11.39 6.52 -14.11
N VAL A 6 10.93 5.31 -13.76
CA VAL A 6 10.18 5.01 -12.54
C VAL A 6 11.03 4.12 -11.65
N LEU A 7 11.15 4.44 -10.37
CA LEU A 7 11.75 3.58 -9.36
C LEU A 7 10.66 2.99 -8.48
N ILE A 8 10.62 1.67 -8.34
CA ILE A 8 9.73 0.95 -7.43
C ILE A 8 10.58 0.31 -6.34
N THR A 9 10.43 0.75 -5.09
CA THR A 9 11.18 0.23 -3.95
C THR A 9 10.46 -0.95 -3.29
N ALA A 10 11.21 -1.77 -2.55
CA ALA A 10 10.72 -3.00 -1.91
C ALA A 10 9.88 -3.86 -2.87
N ALA A 11 10.48 -4.17 -4.04
CA ALA A 11 9.81 -4.81 -5.17
C ALA A 11 9.14 -6.15 -4.82
N SER A 12 9.73 -6.95 -3.94
CA SER A 12 9.17 -8.18 -3.37
C SER A 12 8.40 -9.02 -4.42
N ARG A 13 7.13 -9.27 -4.19
CA ARG A 13 6.23 -9.96 -5.12
C ARG A 13 5.34 -9.00 -5.93
N ARG A 14 5.76 -7.72 -6.10
CA ARG A 14 4.97 -6.68 -6.79
C ARG A 14 5.04 -6.76 -8.32
N VAL A 15 5.33 -7.93 -8.88
CA VAL A 15 5.48 -8.17 -10.32
C VAL A 15 4.35 -7.53 -11.15
N PRO A 16 3.05 -7.73 -10.82
CA PRO A 16 1.98 -7.13 -11.61
C PRO A 16 1.99 -5.59 -11.58
N LEU A 17 2.39 -4.96 -10.47
CA LEU A 17 2.52 -3.52 -10.37
C LEU A 17 3.67 -3.00 -11.25
N ILE A 18 4.83 -3.66 -11.21
CA ILE A 18 6.00 -3.32 -12.03
C ILE A 18 5.65 -3.39 -13.51
N GLN A 19 5.01 -4.48 -13.93
CA GLN A 19 4.54 -4.66 -15.30
C GLN A 19 3.50 -3.60 -15.71
N SER A 20 2.62 -3.20 -14.79
CA SER A 20 1.63 -2.15 -15.05
C SER A 20 2.28 -0.79 -15.32
N PHE A 21 3.36 -0.42 -14.62
CA PHE A 21 4.12 0.79 -14.94
C PHE A 21 4.82 0.69 -16.30
N ALA A 22 5.44 -0.44 -16.63
CA ALA A 22 6.04 -0.65 -17.94
C ALA A 22 5.01 -0.56 -19.08
N GLN A 23 3.82 -1.14 -18.87
CA GLN A 23 2.70 -1.04 -19.81
C GLN A 23 2.17 0.39 -19.92
N ALA A 24 2.09 1.14 -18.81
CA ALA A 24 1.65 2.53 -18.79
C ALA A 24 2.57 3.42 -19.63
N LEU A 25 3.90 3.29 -19.46
CA LEU A 25 4.88 3.99 -20.30
C LEU A 25 4.66 3.70 -21.79
N LYS A 26 4.50 2.41 -22.14
CA LYS A 26 4.26 2.00 -23.53
C LYS A 26 2.95 2.58 -24.09
N ARG A 27 1.82 2.51 -23.34
CA ARG A 27 0.52 3.05 -23.78
C ARG A 27 0.56 4.56 -23.97
N LEU A 28 1.31 5.28 -23.15
CA LEU A 28 1.46 6.73 -23.23
C LEU A 28 2.46 7.17 -24.31
N GLY A 29 3.09 6.24 -25.03
CA GLY A 29 4.10 6.52 -26.05
C GLY A 29 5.37 7.16 -25.48
N LEU A 30 5.67 6.88 -24.21
CA LEU A 30 6.85 7.43 -23.53
C LEU A 30 8.01 6.42 -23.61
N LYS A 31 9.23 6.97 -23.71
CA LYS A 31 10.44 6.19 -23.42
C LYS A 31 10.70 6.22 -21.93
N GLY A 32 11.30 5.18 -21.39
CA GLY A 32 11.70 5.12 -19.99
C GLY A 32 11.86 3.71 -19.47
N ASN A 33 12.43 3.63 -18.29
CA ASN A 33 12.75 2.41 -17.58
C ASN A 33 11.92 2.29 -16.31
N VAL A 34 11.64 1.05 -15.91
CA VAL A 34 11.15 0.73 -14.57
C VAL A 34 12.31 0.09 -13.83
N VAL A 35 12.85 0.82 -12.86
CA VAL A 35 13.94 0.37 -11.99
C VAL A 35 13.34 -0.18 -10.70
N THR A 36 13.92 -1.24 -10.16
CA THR A 36 13.43 -1.89 -8.94
C THR A 36 14.51 -1.97 -7.89
N THR A 37 14.12 -1.88 -6.61
CA THR A 37 15.03 -2.15 -5.49
C THR A 37 14.38 -3.10 -4.50
N ASP A 38 15.20 -3.91 -3.82
CA ASP A 38 14.79 -4.75 -2.69
C ASP A 38 16.00 -5.04 -1.81
N MET A 39 15.77 -5.44 -0.57
CA MET A 39 16.83 -5.90 0.33
C MET A 39 17.21 -7.37 0.09
N ASN A 40 16.31 -8.14 -0.52
CA ASN A 40 16.46 -9.56 -0.76
C ASN A 40 16.66 -9.83 -2.23
N ASN A 41 17.84 -10.32 -2.62
CA ASN A 41 18.22 -10.66 -3.98
C ASN A 41 17.35 -11.77 -4.61
N LEU A 42 16.62 -12.55 -3.82
CA LEU A 42 15.66 -13.55 -4.30
C LEU A 42 14.22 -13.00 -4.45
N SER A 43 14.02 -11.71 -4.27
CA SER A 43 12.72 -11.06 -4.51
C SER A 43 12.36 -11.09 -5.99
N PRO A 44 11.29 -11.80 -6.42
CA PRO A 44 10.98 -11.94 -7.85
C PRO A 44 10.72 -10.60 -8.54
N GLY A 45 10.17 -9.61 -7.83
CA GLY A 45 9.94 -8.28 -8.39
C GLY A 45 11.18 -7.59 -8.93
N LEU A 46 12.36 -7.87 -8.40
CA LEU A 46 13.62 -7.30 -8.91
C LEU A 46 13.81 -7.59 -10.41
N TYR A 47 13.51 -8.80 -10.84
CA TYR A 47 13.80 -9.31 -12.18
C TYR A 47 12.76 -8.91 -13.24
N PHE A 48 11.73 -8.15 -12.87
CA PHE A 48 10.74 -7.61 -13.81
C PHE A 48 10.94 -6.12 -14.10
N GLY A 49 11.92 -5.49 -13.44
CA GLY A 49 12.42 -4.18 -13.81
C GLY A 49 13.39 -4.25 -14.98
N THR A 50 13.63 -3.12 -15.65
CA THR A 50 14.69 -3.01 -16.68
C THR A 50 16.07 -2.99 -16.06
N LYS A 51 16.19 -2.54 -14.82
CA LYS A 51 17.36 -2.57 -13.95
C LYS A 51 16.92 -2.79 -12.52
N HIS A 52 17.79 -3.33 -11.70
CA HIS A 52 17.52 -3.58 -10.29
C HIS A 52 18.74 -3.35 -9.42
N TYR A 53 18.50 -3.07 -8.14
CA TYR A 53 19.53 -2.81 -7.15
C TYR A 53 19.16 -3.46 -5.81
N ILE A 54 20.16 -4.01 -5.12
CA ILE A 54 20.01 -4.42 -3.73
C ILE A 54 20.29 -3.21 -2.85
N VAL A 55 19.42 -3.01 -1.86
CA VAL A 55 19.50 -1.89 -0.92
C VAL A 55 19.44 -2.42 0.53
N PRO A 56 19.99 -1.70 1.50
CA PRO A 56 19.89 -2.09 2.91
C PRO A 56 18.44 -2.01 3.42
N LEU A 57 18.24 -2.43 4.67
CA LEU A 57 16.97 -2.24 5.38
C LEU A 57 16.64 -0.74 5.51
N THR A 58 15.35 -0.43 5.57
CA THR A 58 14.84 0.94 5.79
C THR A 58 15.32 1.57 7.11
N THR A 59 15.74 0.75 8.06
CA THR A 59 16.31 1.18 9.34
C THR A 59 17.79 1.59 9.26
N ASP A 60 18.47 1.29 8.15
CA ASP A 60 19.85 1.69 7.92
C ASP A 60 19.93 3.19 7.57
N LEU A 61 20.86 3.90 8.18
CA LEU A 61 21.08 5.33 7.93
C LEU A 61 21.48 5.63 6.49
N HIS A 62 22.06 4.68 5.78
CA HIS A 62 22.46 4.81 4.38
C HIS A 62 21.34 4.54 3.39
N TYR A 63 20.16 4.07 3.84
CA TYR A 63 19.06 3.72 2.95
C TYR A 63 18.67 4.88 2.02
N ILE A 64 18.31 6.05 2.57
CA ILE A 64 17.93 7.22 1.77
C ILE A 64 19.09 7.76 0.90
N PRO A 65 20.34 7.90 1.39
CA PRO A 65 21.49 8.22 0.54
C PRO A 65 21.65 7.28 -0.67
N ILE A 66 21.54 5.97 -0.46
CA ILE A 66 21.64 4.96 -1.55
C ILE A 66 20.49 5.13 -2.54
N ILE A 67 19.25 5.27 -2.08
CA ILE A 67 18.11 5.53 -2.97
C ILE A 67 18.30 6.80 -3.78
N LYS A 68 18.77 7.90 -3.18
CA LYS A 68 19.08 9.15 -3.90
C LYS A 68 20.16 8.93 -4.96
N SER A 69 21.22 8.18 -4.65
CA SER A 69 22.27 7.83 -5.62
C SER A 69 21.73 7.03 -6.80
N ILE A 70 20.88 6.02 -6.55
CA ILE A 70 20.21 5.25 -7.61
C ILE A 70 19.32 6.18 -8.45
N CYS A 71 18.54 7.04 -7.80
CA CYS A 71 17.69 8.01 -8.49
C CYS A 71 18.47 8.92 -9.43
N PHE A 72 19.61 9.42 -8.99
CA PHE A 72 20.49 10.26 -9.82
C PHE A 72 21.08 9.48 -11.00
N ARG A 73 21.65 8.29 -10.73
CA ARG A 73 22.25 7.40 -11.73
C ARG A 73 21.27 7.01 -12.84
N GLU A 74 20.06 6.61 -12.44
CA GLU A 74 19.02 6.12 -13.34
C GLU A 74 18.08 7.23 -13.85
N ARG A 75 18.35 8.50 -13.52
CA ARG A 75 17.55 9.66 -13.91
C ARG A 75 16.07 9.44 -13.61
N ILE A 76 15.77 9.05 -12.37
CA ILE A 76 14.40 8.77 -11.93
C ILE A 76 13.56 10.04 -11.91
N HIS A 77 12.31 9.94 -12.34
CA HIS A 77 11.31 11.00 -12.33
C HIS A 77 10.16 10.72 -11.36
N LEU A 78 9.87 9.42 -11.15
CA LEU A 78 8.79 8.97 -10.28
C LEU A 78 9.29 7.86 -9.36
N LEU A 79 9.12 8.00 -8.05
CA LEU A 79 9.46 7.01 -7.05
C LEU A 79 8.18 6.49 -6.40
N ILE A 80 8.05 5.15 -6.31
CA ILE A 80 6.89 4.43 -5.80
C ILE A 80 7.31 3.55 -4.62
N PRO A 81 7.10 3.98 -3.36
CA PRO A 81 7.27 3.12 -2.20
C PRO A 81 6.15 2.06 -2.14
N THR A 82 6.49 0.83 -1.75
CA THR A 82 5.49 -0.26 -1.75
C THR A 82 5.26 -0.93 -0.40
N ILE A 83 6.01 -0.60 0.63
CA ILE A 83 5.83 -1.13 2.00
C ILE A 83 5.65 -0.02 3.02
N ASP A 84 4.93 -0.35 4.09
CA ASP A 84 4.51 0.63 5.10
C ASP A 84 5.69 1.25 5.86
N ASP A 85 6.78 0.48 6.07
CA ASP A 85 7.99 0.93 6.78
C ASP A 85 8.75 2.05 6.05
N GLU A 86 8.62 2.14 4.72
CA GLU A 86 9.25 3.18 3.91
C GLU A 86 8.50 4.51 3.93
N LEU A 87 7.18 4.49 4.18
CA LEU A 87 6.31 5.63 3.90
C LEU A 87 6.64 6.86 4.77
N PRO A 88 6.81 6.75 6.10
CA PRO A 88 7.20 7.91 6.90
C PRO A 88 8.57 8.45 6.48
N LEU A 89 9.49 7.57 6.12
CA LEU A 89 10.85 7.92 5.72
C LEU A 89 10.86 8.70 4.40
N PHE A 90 10.17 8.22 3.37
CA PHE A 90 10.03 8.96 2.12
C PHE A 90 9.20 10.23 2.29
N GLY A 91 8.17 10.20 3.14
CA GLY A 91 7.36 11.37 3.47
C GLY A 91 8.19 12.52 4.06
N ARG A 92 9.15 12.20 4.94
CA ARG A 92 10.12 13.17 5.52
C ARG A 92 11.03 13.79 4.46
N HIS A 93 11.44 13.00 3.48
CA HIS A 93 12.40 13.42 2.44
C HIS A 93 11.76 13.88 1.12
N THR A 94 10.44 14.11 1.11
CA THR A 94 9.71 14.50 -0.12
C THR A 94 10.29 15.75 -0.78
N ASP A 95 10.66 16.77 0.00
CA ASP A 95 11.23 18.02 -0.54
C ASP A 95 12.63 17.81 -1.11
N ASP A 96 13.43 16.92 -0.51
CA ASP A 96 14.76 16.59 -1.06
C ASP A 96 14.65 15.93 -2.44
N PHE A 97 13.74 14.97 -2.60
CA PHE A 97 13.48 14.33 -3.89
C PHE A 97 12.91 15.32 -4.91
N LYS A 98 12.02 16.20 -4.45
CA LYS A 98 11.46 17.27 -5.31
C LYS A 98 12.54 18.22 -5.82
N ALA A 99 13.52 18.58 -4.97
CA ALA A 99 14.68 19.39 -5.38
C ALA A 99 15.54 18.69 -6.45
N MET A 100 15.54 17.35 -6.48
CA MET A 100 16.16 16.52 -7.52
C MET A 100 15.27 16.37 -8.77
N GLY A 101 14.08 16.98 -8.82
CA GLY A 101 13.12 16.82 -9.92
C GLY A 101 12.32 15.51 -9.89
N ILE A 102 12.27 14.83 -8.73
CA ILE A 102 11.63 13.53 -8.57
C ILE A 102 10.30 13.68 -7.83
N HIS A 103 9.24 13.13 -8.39
CA HIS A 103 7.97 12.97 -7.68
C HIS A 103 7.98 11.68 -6.88
N VAL A 104 7.67 11.76 -5.60
CA VAL A 104 7.47 10.56 -4.75
C VAL A 104 5.98 10.36 -4.55
N ALA A 105 5.47 9.18 -4.91
CA ALA A 105 4.05 8.84 -4.74
C ALA A 105 3.78 8.38 -3.30
N VAL A 106 3.89 9.30 -2.35
CA VAL A 106 3.76 9.08 -0.92
C VAL A 106 3.11 10.30 -0.26
N SER A 107 2.36 10.04 0.81
CA SER A 107 1.85 11.08 1.72
C SER A 107 2.97 11.61 2.62
N GLY A 108 2.72 12.73 3.30
CA GLY A 108 3.68 13.30 4.24
C GLY A 108 4.03 12.35 5.39
N GLU A 109 5.16 12.60 6.06
CA GLU A 109 5.66 11.79 7.18
C GLU A 109 4.59 11.56 8.25
N HIS A 110 3.86 12.62 8.64
CA HIS A 110 2.81 12.54 9.66
C HIS A 110 1.71 11.53 9.30
N THR A 111 1.24 11.55 8.06
CA THR A 111 0.26 10.57 7.56
C THR A 111 0.84 9.15 7.57
N GLY A 112 2.09 8.99 7.16
CA GLY A 112 2.79 7.71 7.20
C GLY A 112 2.87 7.15 8.63
N LEU A 113 3.22 7.98 9.61
CA LEU A 113 3.30 7.58 11.02
C LEU A 113 1.93 7.22 11.61
N ILE A 114 0.90 8.03 11.33
CA ILE A 114 -0.49 7.71 11.75
C ILE A 114 -0.91 6.36 11.18
N CYS A 115 -0.76 6.13 9.88
CA CYS A 115 -1.25 4.92 9.23
C CYS A 115 -0.44 3.66 9.59
N ASN A 116 0.82 3.79 9.99
CA ASN A 116 1.64 2.66 10.41
C ASN A 116 1.25 2.13 11.81
N ASP A 117 0.61 2.96 12.62
CA ASP A 117 0.10 2.63 13.96
C ASP A 117 -1.42 2.51 13.93
N LYS A 118 -1.94 1.27 14.04
CA LYS A 118 -3.38 0.98 13.90
C LYS A 118 -4.23 1.59 15.01
N TYR A 119 -3.68 1.74 16.23
CA TYR A 119 -4.38 2.42 17.32
C TYR A 119 -4.46 3.94 17.04
N THR A 120 -3.35 4.55 16.68
CA THR A 120 -3.30 5.96 16.31
C THR A 120 -4.20 6.27 15.11
N THR A 121 -4.22 5.40 14.08
CA THR A 121 -5.14 5.51 12.94
C THR A 121 -6.60 5.54 13.39
N ALA A 122 -6.99 4.61 14.28
CA ALA A 122 -8.34 4.51 14.78
C ALA A 122 -8.76 5.79 15.53
N GLN A 123 -7.93 6.23 16.49
CA GLN A 123 -8.21 7.43 17.29
C GLN A 123 -8.29 8.69 16.41
N PHE A 124 -7.36 8.84 15.46
CA PHE A 124 -7.34 9.98 14.54
C PHE A 124 -8.62 10.05 13.68
N LEU A 125 -9.00 8.93 13.04
CA LEU A 125 -10.14 8.89 12.14
C LEU A 125 -11.47 9.00 12.88
N LEU A 126 -11.62 8.38 14.05
CA LEU A 126 -12.79 8.56 14.92
C LEU A 126 -12.92 10.03 15.36
N GLY A 127 -11.82 10.69 15.73
CA GLY A 127 -11.80 12.13 16.07
C GLY A 127 -12.16 13.04 14.88
N LYS A 128 -12.05 12.56 13.63
CA LYS A 128 -12.51 13.26 12.42
C LYS A 128 -13.92 12.86 11.99
N GLY A 129 -14.65 12.08 12.79
CA GLY A 129 -16.00 11.62 12.46
C GLY A 129 -16.06 10.64 11.29
N ILE A 130 -14.97 9.91 11.05
CA ILE A 130 -14.93 8.80 10.10
C ILE A 130 -15.33 7.51 10.81
N PRO A 131 -16.33 6.74 10.34
CA PRO A 131 -16.66 5.44 10.90
C PRO A 131 -15.45 4.49 10.85
N PHE A 132 -14.89 4.19 12.01
CA PHE A 132 -13.74 3.29 12.15
C PHE A 132 -14.03 2.28 13.25
N ALA A 133 -13.53 1.05 13.09
CA ALA A 133 -13.63 0.00 14.09
C ALA A 133 -13.09 0.47 15.45
N ARG A 134 -13.90 0.37 16.51
CA ARG A 134 -13.45 0.73 17.86
C ARG A 134 -12.23 -0.08 18.23
N THR A 135 -11.22 0.57 18.72
CA THR A 135 -9.89 -0.01 18.94
C THR A 135 -9.39 0.39 20.32
N TRP A 136 -8.86 -0.58 21.05
CA TRP A 136 -8.39 -0.41 22.43
C TRP A 136 -6.97 -0.92 22.58
N LEU A 137 -6.22 -0.28 23.46
CA LEU A 137 -4.99 -0.82 24.03
C LEU A 137 -5.34 -1.86 25.13
N PRO A 138 -4.46 -2.82 25.42
CA PRO A 138 -4.67 -3.78 26.50
C PRO A 138 -5.00 -3.14 27.84
N THR A 139 -4.39 -1.99 28.14
CA THR A 139 -4.60 -1.23 29.38
C THR A 139 -5.97 -0.56 29.51
N GLU A 140 -6.71 -0.47 28.41
CA GLU A 140 -8.06 0.13 28.38
C GLU A 140 -9.16 -0.92 28.54
N LEU A 141 -8.81 -2.21 28.63
CA LEU A 141 -9.76 -3.32 28.66
C LEU A 141 -10.19 -3.70 30.07
N ASP A 142 -11.49 -3.82 30.29
CA ASP A 142 -12.09 -4.53 31.42
C ASP A 142 -12.48 -5.95 30.95
N ILE A 143 -11.50 -6.85 30.96
CA ILE A 143 -11.60 -8.17 30.33
C ILE A 143 -12.85 -8.95 30.74
N PRO A 144 -13.26 -9.01 32.02
CA PRO A 144 -14.49 -9.69 32.44
C PRO A 144 -15.79 -9.13 31.84
N LYS A 145 -15.78 -7.87 31.35
CA LYS A 145 -16.96 -7.21 30.78
C LYS A 145 -16.97 -7.18 29.24
N LEU A 146 -15.94 -7.76 28.60
CA LEU A 146 -15.85 -7.77 27.13
C LEU A 146 -16.96 -8.64 26.53
N GLN A 147 -17.50 -8.14 25.42
CA GLN A 147 -18.41 -8.92 24.56
C GLN A 147 -17.65 -9.48 23.38
N TYR A 148 -17.81 -10.78 23.14
CA TYR A 148 -17.15 -11.49 22.07
C TYR A 148 -18.10 -11.78 20.90
N PRO A 149 -17.59 -11.99 19.66
CA PRO A 149 -16.16 -12.01 19.29
C PRO A 149 -15.52 -10.63 19.24
N LEU A 150 -14.19 -10.60 19.42
CA LEU A 150 -13.33 -9.45 19.20
C LEU A 150 -12.21 -9.81 18.23
N PHE A 151 -11.46 -8.83 17.76
CA PHE A 151 -10.33 -9.03 16.89
C PHE A 151 -9.05 -8.50 17.55
N LEU A 152 -8.00 -9.32 17.62
CA LEU A 152 -6.71 -8.96 18.22
C LEU A 152 -5.63 -9.04 17.15
N LYS A 153 -4.76 -8.04 17.09
CA LYS A 153 -3.66 -7.98 16.12
C LYS A 153 -2.51 -7.12 16.65
N PRO A 154 -1.28 -7.24 16.12
CA PRO A 154 -0.20 -6.32 16.43
C PRO A 154 -0.57 -4.88 16.06
N ARG A 155 -0.20 -3.93 16.90
CA ARG A 155 -0.39 -2.49 16.70
C ARG A 155 0.26 -2.00 15.42
N THR A 156 1.48 -2.47 15.15
CA THR A 156 2.22 -2.24 13.89
C THR A 156 2.36 -3.54 13.11
N GLY A 157 2.88 -3.47 11.87
CA GLY A 157 3.08 -4.65 11.03
C GLY A 157 2.00 -4.84 9.96
N ARG A 158 2.19 -5.87 9.11
CA ARG A 158 1.44 -6.08 7.85
C ARG A 158 1.17 -7.56 7.57
N GLY A 159 0.33 -7.84 6.57
CA GLY A 159 0.13 -9.20 6.05
C GLY A 159 -0.68 -10.12 6.97
N SER A 160 -1.47 -9.59 7.87
CA SER A 160 -2.30 -10.34 8.84
C SER A 160 -1.51 -11.29 9.75
N VAL A 161 -0.19 -11.07 9.90
CA VAL A 161 0.64 -11.86 10.83
C VAL A 161 0.25 -11.49 12.26
N GLY A 162 -0.01 -12.49 13.10
CA GLY A 162 -0.39 -12.27 14.49
C GLY A 162 -1.80 -11.71 14.68
N ALA A 163 -2.69 -11.85 13.69
CA ALA A 163 -4.07 -11.38 13.76
C ALA A 163 -5.03 -12.54 14.03
N PHE A 164 -5.87 -12.41 15.08
CA PHE A 164 -6.75 -13.48 15.57
C PHE A 164 -8.15 -12.97 15.88
N THR A 165 -9.15 -13.79 15.58
CA THR A 165 -10.50 -13.64 16.13
C THR A 165 -10.52 -14.25 17.53
N ILE A 166 -11.02 -13.50 18.50
CA ILE A 166 -11.06 -13.87 19.91
C ILE A 166 -12.51 -14.12 20.28
N ASN A 167 -12.83 -15.34 20.72
CA ASN A 167 -14.19 -15.78 20.96
C ASN A 167 -14.58 -15.84 22.45
N ASN A 168 -13.61 -15.73 23.36
CA ASN A 168 -13.84 -15.82 24.78
C ASN A 168 -12.69 -15.20 25.60
N GLU A 169 -12.90 -15.07 26.92
CA GLU A 169 -11.94 -14.48 27.84
C GLU A 169 -10.62 -15.27 27.90
N ARG A 170 -10.67 -16.61 27.83
CA ARG A 170 -9.46 -17.45 27.88
C ARG A 170 -8.54 -17.17 26.68
N GLU A 171 -9.13 -17.08 25.48
CA GLU A 171 -8.41 -16.71 24.26
C GLU A 171 -7.87 -15.28 24.38
N MET A 172 -8.65 -14.34 24.91
CA MET A 172 -8.19 -12.96 25.10
C MET A 172 -6.93 -12.91 25.96
N ARG A 173 -6.93 -13.53 27.12
CA ARG A 173 -5.76 -13.55 28.01
C ARG A 173 -4.55 -14.19 27.36
N PHE A 174 -4.73 -15.30 26.66
CA PHE A 174 -3.66 -16.00 25.94
C PHE A 174 -3.05 -15.13 24.84
N PHE A 175 -3.87 -14.55 23.98
CA PHE A 175 -3.36 -13.78 22.82
C PHE A 175 -2.83 -12.40 23.20
N LEU A 176 -3.28 -11.80 24.29
CA LEU A 176 -2.68 -10.58 24.84
C LEU A 176 -1.22 -10.78 25.28
N ASP A 177 -0.90 -11.98 25.78
CA ASP A 177 0.47 -12.37 26.17
C ASP A 177 1.30 -12.82 24.94
N TYR A 178 0.66 -13.52 24.01
CA TYR A 178 1.32 -14.14 22.85
C TYR A 178 1.70 -13.14 21.75
N VAL A 179 0.86 -12.14 21.49
CA VAL A 179 1.04 -11.18 20.39
C VAL A 179 1.86 -9.98 20.90
N PRO A 180 3.01 -9.66 20.30
CA PRO A 180 3.79 -8.49 20.71
C PRO A 180 3.04 -7.19 20.38
N ASP A 181 3.02 -6.26 21.35
CA ASP A 181 2.37 -4.95 21.27
C ASP A 181 0.97 -5.04 20.63
N PRO A 182 0.03 -5.77 21.25
CA PRO A 182 -1.28 -6.01 20.65
C PRO A 182 -2.21 -4.82 20.79
N ILE A 183 -3.15 -4.70 19.84
CA ILE A 183 -4.39 -3.94 19.98
C ILE A 183 -5.57 -4.89 19.91
N VAL A 184 -6.64 -4.50 20.58
CA VAL A 184 -7.93 -5.18 20.47
C VAL A 184 -8.88 -4.27 19.68
N GLN A 185 -9.63 -4.85 18.77
CA GLN A 185 -10.56 -4.14 17.91
C GLN A 185 -11.92 -4.81 17.94
N GLU A 186 -13.00 -4.05 17.83
CA GLU A 186 -14.33 -4.63 17.65
C GLU A 186 -14.36 -5.55 16.44
N PHE A 187 -15.06 -6.66 16.56
CA PHE A 187 -15.23 -7.58 15.44
C PHE A 187 -16.32 -7.04 14.51
N LEU A 188 -15.92 -6.69 13.31
CA LEU A 188 -16.85 -6.20 12.29
C LEU A 188 -17.39 -7.37 11.47
N PHE A 189 -18.71 -7.52 11.45
CA PHE A 189 -19.40 -8.47 10.58
C PHE A 189 -19.54 -7.92 9.15
N GLY A 190 -19.98 -8.77 8.23
CA GLY A 190 -20.25 -8.39 6.86
C GLY A 190 -19.10 -8.68 5.87
N ARG A 191 -19.31 -8.25 4.63
CA ARG A 191 -18.36 -8.49 3.53
C ARG A 191 -17.16 -7.57 3.64
N GLU A 192 -15.99 -8.08 3.27
CA GLU A 192 -14.74 -7.33 3.36
C GLU A 192 -14.36 -6.73 2.00
N PHE A 193 -13.99 -5.45 2.02
CA PHE A 193 -13.57 -4.70 0.85
C PHE A 193 -12.23 -4.00 1.09
N THR A 194 -11.49 -3.84 0.01
CA THR A 194 -10.41 -2.85 -0.10
C THR A 194 -10.85 -1.80 -1.10
N ILE A 195 -10.74 -0.53 -0.73
CA ILE A 195 -11.00 0.57 -1.64
C ILE A 195 -9.65 1.16 -2.03
N ASP A 196 -9.24 0.96 -3.28
CA ASP A 196 -8.04 1.62 -3.80
C ASP A 196 -8.36 3.07 -4.11
N VAL A 197 -7.57 3.98 -3.56
CA VAL A 197 -7.69 5.42 -3.76
C VAL A 197 -6.42 5.94 -4.43
N LEU A 198 -6.58 6.83 -5.39
CA LEU A 198 -5.48 7.64 -5.92
C LEU A 198 -5.78 9.11 -5.67
N ALA A 199 -4.87 9.79 -5.00
CA ALA A 199 -4.80 11.24 -4.96
C ALA A 199 -3.64 11.74 -5.82
N ASP A 200 -3.73 12.97 -6.35
CA ASP A 200 -2.60 13.61 -6.98
C ASP A 200 -1.54 14.04 -5.95
N PHE A 201 -0.41 14.59 -6.41
CA PHE A 201 0.68 15.02 -5.52
C PHE A 201 0.33 16.25 -4.65
N ARG A 202 -0.89 16.79 -4.78
CA ARG A 202 -1.43 17.91 -3.98
C ARG A 202 -2.57 17.46 -3.06
N GLY A 203 -2.93 16.16 -3.07
CA GLY A 203 -4.00 15.60 -2.25
C GLY A 203 -5.40 15.61 -2.89
N LYS A 204 -5.54 16.07 -4.16
CA LYS A 204 -6.83 15.99 -4.84
C LYS A 204 -7.14 14.56 -5.25
N ILE A 205 -8.28 14.03 -4.83
CA ILE A 205 -8.69 12.67 -5.15
C ILE A 205 -9.00 12.54 -6.65
N ILE A 206 -8.36 11.57 -7.29
CA ILE A 206 -8.52 11.23 -8.71
C ILE A 206 -9.48 10.05 -8.89
N SER A 207 -9.38 9.03 -8.04
CA SER A 207 -10.22 7.84 -8.14
C SER A 207 -10.37 7.13 -6.80
N ALA A 208 -11.47 6.39 -6.66
CA ALA A 208 -11.70 5.47 -5.55
C ALA A 208 -12.48 4.25 -6.08
N VAL A 209 -11.89 3.04 -5.94
CA VAL A 209 -12.42 1.80 -6.52
C VAL A 209 -12.58 0.74 -5.42
N PRO A 210 -13.82 0.50 -4.96
CA PRO A 210 -14.10 -0.59 -4.04
C PRO A 210 -13.95 -1.96 -4.72
N ARG A 211 -13.28 -2.88 -4.04
CA ARG A 211 -13.09 -4.27 -4.45
C ARG A 211 -13.43 -5.20 -3.29
N GLU A 212 -14.34 -6.11 -3.49
CA GLU A 212 -14.62 -7.19 -2.55
C GLU A 212 -13.44 -8.15 -2.47
N ARG A 213 -13.07 -8.53 -1.26
CA ARG A 213 -12.04 -9.54 -0.97
C ARG A 213 -12.72 -10.89 -0.78
N MET A 214 -13.02 -11.57 -1.91
CA MET A 214 -13.75 -12.84 -1.91
C MET A 214 -12.92 -13.98 -1.30
N VAL A 215 -11.62 -14.02 -1.60
CA VAL A 215 -10.65 -14.94 -1.00
C VAL A 215 -9.37 -14.16 -0.70
N VAL A 216 -8.88 -14.33 0.53
CA VAL A 216 -7.63 -13.70 1.00
C VAL A 216 -6.60 -14.78 1.28
N ARG A 217 -5.37 -14.60 0.79
CA ARG A 217 -4.24 -15.48 1.05
C ARG A 217 -3.05 -14.62 1.52
N SER A 218 -2.52 -14.93 2.70
CA SER A 218 -1.41 -14.16 3.32
C SER A 218 -1.63 -12.64 3.30
N GLY A 219 -2.84 -12.19 3.69
CA GLY A 219 -3.22 -10.78 3.75
C GLY A 219 -3.46 -10.10 2.40
N VAL A 220 -3.27 -10.80 1.25
CA VAL A 220 -3.49 -10.27 -0.09
C VAL A 220 -4.75 -10.88 -0.71
N THR A 221 -5.49 -10.08 -1.49
CA THR A 221 -6.66 -10.57 -2.23
C THR A 221 -6.22 -11.55 -3.32
N ASP A 222 -6.61 -12.81 -3.18
CA ASP A 222 -6.38 -13.88 -4.16
C ASP A 222 -7.50 -13.91 -5.22
N ARG A 223 -8.75 -13.76 -4.77
CA ARG A 223 -9.92 -13.58 -5.64
C ARG A 223 -10.69 -12.37 -5.16
N GLY A 224 -11.01 -11.49 -6.09
CA GLY A 224 -11.72 -10.26 -5.77
C GLY A 224 -12.63 -9.84 -6.92
N LYS A 225 -13.57 -8.95 -6.60
CA LYS A 225 -14.55 -8.42 -7.55
C LYS A 225 -14.71 -6.92 -7.32
N THR A 226 -14.69 -6.13 -8.38
CA THR A 226 -15.04 -4.70 -8.29
C THR A 226 -16.50 -4.52 -7.92
N PHE A 227 -16.78 -3.50 -7.11
CA PHE A 227 -18.13 -3.25 -6.61
C PHE A 227 -18.41 -1.75 -6.55
N ASN A 228 -19.25 -1.25 -7.44
CA ASN A 228 -19.59 0.17 -7.49
C ASN A 228 -20.60 0.52 -6.42
N HIS A 229 -20.12 0.98 -5.27
CA HIS A 229 -20.94 1.36 -4.13
C HIS A 229 -20.66 2.82 -3.72
N PRO A 230 -21.58 3.75 -4.04
CA PRO A 230 -21.36 5.19 -3.79
C PRO A 230 -21.07 5.55 -2.34
N GLY A 231 -21.66 4.84 -1.36
CA GLY A 231 -21.41 5.04 0.07
C GLY A 231 -19.95 4.75 0.45
N MET A 232 -19.40 3.61 -0.02
CA MET A 232 -18.00 3.25 0.21
C MET A 232 -17.03 4.21 -0.50
N ILE A 233 -17.36 4.63 -1.72
CA ILE A 233 -16.55 5.61 -2.46
C ILE A 233 -16.46 6.93 -1.67
N ARG A 234 -17.59 7.47 -1.21
CA ARG A 234 -17.62 8.69 -0.39
C ARG A 234 -16.86 8.53 0.92
N LEU A 235 -17.02 7.39 1.60
CA LEU A 235 -16.28 7.10 2.84
C LEU A 235 -14.77 7.10 2.60
N ALA A 236 -14.32 6.42 1.54
CA ALA A 236 -12.89 6.36 1.21
C ALA A 236 -12.32 7.74 0.84
N MET A 237 -13.06 8.56 0.09
CA MET A 237 -12.64 9.93 -0.22
C MET A 237 -12.49 10.77 1.05
N ARG A 238 -13.50 10.78 1.94
CA ARG A 238 -13.44 11.49 3.23
C ARG A 238 -12.26 11.01 4.09
N THR A 239 -12.01 9.69 4.12
CA THR A 239 -10.88 9.09 4.85
C THR A 239 -9.55 9.57 4.28
N ALA A 240 -9.41 9.55 2.95
CA ALA A 240 -8.20 10.00 2.27
C ALA A 240 -7.95 11.51 2.45
N GLU A 241 -9.00 12.33 2.38
CA GLU A 241 -8.93 13.77 2.65
C GLU A 241 -8.53 14.06 4.10
N ALA A 242 -9.13 13.36 5.07
CA ALA A 242 -8.80 13.53 6.49
C ALA A 242 -7.35 13.20 6.82
N LEU A 243 -6.75 12.25 6.11
CA LEU A 243 -5.35 11.80 6.26
C LEU A 243 -4.36 12.55 5.35
N ASP A 244 -4.78 13.55 4.57
CA ASP A 244 -3.95 14.23 3.54
C ASP A 244 -3.20 13.20 2.65
N ILE A 245 -3.94 12.22 2.11
CA ILE A 245 -3.36 11.22 1.22
C ILE A 245 -2.85 11.87 -0.05
N ARG A 246 -1.62 11.52 -0.43
CA ARG A 246 -0.97 11.86 -1.69
C ARG A 246 -0.43 10.62 -2.35
N GLY A 247 -0.67 10.46 -3.66
CA GLY A 247 -0.38 9.21 -4.35
C GLY A 247 -1.42 8.12 -4.05
N PRO A 248 -1.04 6.84 -4.13
CA PRO A 248 -1.94 5.71 -3.91
C PRO A 248 -2.16 5.42 -2.43
N ALA A 249 -3.37 4.97 -2.11
CA ALA A 249 -3.71 4.39 -0.82
C ALA A 249 -4.69 3.24 -0.99
N ASN A 250 -4.80 2.38 0.01
CA ASN A 250 -5.87 1.41 0.11
C ASN A 250 -6.51 1.48 1.50
N ILE A 251 -7.83 1.55 1.51
CA ILE A 251 -8.65 1.67 2.70
C ILE A 251 -9.47 0.38 2.83
N GLN A 252 -9.33 -0.31 3.94
CA GLN A 252 -10.03 -1.57 4.18
C GLN A 252 -11.28 -1.31 5.00
N VAL A 253 -12.39 -1.87 4.54
CA VAL A 253 -13.70 -1.69 5.16
C VAL A 253 -14.45 -3.01 5.27
N LYS A 254 -15.30 -3.11 6.27
CA LYS A 254 -16.40 -4.09 6.31
C LYS A 254 -17.70 -3.39 5.93
N LEU A 255 -18.48 -4.05 5.09
CA LEU A 255 -19.83 -3.61 4.70
C LEU A 255 -20.85 -4.56 5.30
N GLN A 256 -21.66 -4.03 6.22
CA GLN A 256 -22.80 -4.72 6.79
C GLN A 256 -24.06 -3.86 6.57
N ASP A 257 -25.09 -4.44 5.95
CA ASP A 257 -26.39 -3.78 5.73
C ASP A 257 -26.26 -2.34 5.20
N GLU A 258 -25.54 -2.14 4.10
CA GLU A 258 -25.25 -0.81 3.46
C GLU A 258 -24.37 0.13 4.31
N THR A 259 -23.98 -0.25 5.53
CA THR A 259 -23.09 0.54 6.39
C THR A 259 -21.65 0.06 6.26
N ALA A 260 -20.78 0.94 5.80
CA ALA A 260 -19.34 0.65 5.68
C ALA A 260 -18.58 1.23 6.88
N THR A 261 -17.72 0.42 7.51
CA THR A 261 -16.83 0.81 8.61
C THR A 261 -15.40 0.52 8.24
N VAL A 262 -14.53 1.52 8.36
CA VAL A 262 -13.08 1.39 8.12
C VAL A 262 -12.44 0.62 9.27
N PHE A 263 -11.44 -0.23 8.98
CA PHE A 263 -10.65 -0.91 10.01
C PHE A 263 -9.13 -0.89 9.78
N GLU A 264 -8.69 -0.46 8.59
CA GLU A 264 -7.28 -0.30 8.27
C GLU A 264 -7.09 0.66 7.08
N VAL A 265 -6.02 1.45 7.11
CA VAL A 265 -5.60 2.32 6.01
C VAL A 265 -4.12 2.10 5.74
N ASN A 266 -3.77 1.86 4.48
CA ASN A 266 -2.38 1.71 4.03
C ASN A 266 -2.13 2.74 2.91
N PRO A 267 -1.35 3.82 3.14
CA PRO A 267 -1.14 4.89 2.17
C PRO A 267 -0.11 4.50 1.09
N ARG A 268 -0.37 3.40 0.39
CA ARG A 268 0.41 2.80 -0.69
C ARG A 268 -0.44 1.93 -1.59
N PHE A 269 0.14 1.47 -2.70
CA PHE A 269 -0.51 0.47 -3.54
C PHE A 269 -0.88 -0.80 -2.77
N SER A 270 -2.09 -1.31 -3.01
CA SER A 270 -2.55 -2.61 -2.51
C SER A 270 -1.94 -3.78 -3.29
N GLY A 271 -1.96 -4.98 -2.69
CA GLY A 271 -1.59 -6.20 -3.42
C GLY A 271 -2.59 -6.58 -4.52
N GLY A 272 -3.86 -6.16 -4.38
CA GLY A 272 -4.92 -6.43 -5.35
C GLY A 272 -5.13 -5.33 -6.40
N ILE A 273 -4.21 -4.36 -6.51
CA ILE A 273 -4.29 -3.25 -7.48
C ILE A 273 -4.47 -3.68 -8.94
N PRO A 274 -4.00 -4.86 -9.39
CA PRO A 274 -4.23 -5.28 -10.78
C PRO A 274 -5.70 -5.30 -11.17
N LEU A 275 -6.62 -5.65 -10.25
CA LEU A 275 -8.05 -5.62 -10.51
C LEU A 275 -8.56 -4.20 -10.77
N THR A 276 -8.12 -3.23 -9.98
CA THR A 276 -8.46 -1.81 -10.13
C THR A 276 -7.99 -1.28 -11.48
N ILE A 277 -6.75 -1.61 -11.87
CA ILE A 277 -6.18 -1.22 -13.17
C ILE A 277 -6.96 -1.85 -14.32
N ALA A 278 -7.25 -3.16 -14.24
CA ALA A 278 -8.02 -3.88 -15.24
C ALA A 278 -9.46 -3.35 -15.37
N ALA A 279 -10.05 -2.85 -14.28
CA ALA A 279 -11.37 -2.22 -14.30
C ALA A 279 -11.38 -0.82 -14.94
N GLY A 280 -10.25 -0.29 -15.40
CA GLY A 280 -10.14 0.98 -16.11
C GLY A 280 -9.63 2.14 -15.25
N ALA A 281 -9.35 1.92 -13.96
CA ALA A 281 -8.71 2.92 -13.10
C ALA A 281 -7.18 2.73 -13.13
N ASP A 282 -6.55 3.25 -14.17
CA ASP A 282 -5.13 3.04 -14.46
C ASP A 282 -4.22 3.98 -13.64
N PHE A 283 -4.10 3.71 -12.35
CA PHE A 283 -3.28 4.49 -11.42
C PHE A 283 -1.82 4.67 -11.89
N PRO A 284 -1.12 3.64 -12.40
CA PRO A 284 0.22 3.80 -12.96
C PRO A 284 0.28 4.81 -14.09
N ALA A 285 -0.64 4.76 -15.07
CA ALA A 285 -0.67 5.69 -16.18
C ALA A 285 -0.93 7.12 -15.69
N TRP A 286 -1.88 7.31 -14.78
CA TRP A 286 -2.19 8.63 -14.23
C TRP A 286 -1.04 9.25 -13.44
N LEU A 287 -0.31 8.45 -12.65
CA LEU A 287 0.89 8.93 -11.95
C LEU A 287 1.99 9.36 -12.93
N VAL A 288 2.21 8.58 -14.00
CA VAL A 288 3.16 8.94 -15.06
C VAL A 288 2.72 10.22 -15.80
N GLU A 289 1.43 10.37 -16.08
CA GLU A 289 0.89 11.60 -16.69
C GLU A 289 1.10 12.82 -15.79
N MET A 290 0.86 12.70 -14.49
CA MET A 290 1.11 13.76 -13.51
C MET A 290 2.59 14.15 -13.47
N CYS A 291 3.52 13.20 -13.53
CA CYS A 291 4.96 13.46 -13.66
C CYS A 291 5.31 14.19 -14.96
N CYS A 292 4.54 13.97 -16.02
CA CYS A 292 4.66 14.74 -17.26
C CYS A 292 4.09 16.16 -17.16
N GLY A 293 3.54 16.55 -16.01
CA GLY A 293 2.86 17.84 -15.82
C GLY A 293 1.46 17.90 -16.45
N ARG A 294 0.89 16.73 -16.85
CA ARG A 294 -0.46 16.68 -17.38
C ARG A 294 -1.48 16.74 -16.24
N ASN A 295 -2.58 17.44 -16.47
CA ASN A 295 -3.69 17.50 -15.52
C ASN A 295 -4.58 16.27 -15.69
N VAL A 296 -4.49 15.33 -14.76
CA VAL A 296 -5.36 14.16 -14.71
C VAL A 296 -6.72 14.56 -14.12
N ARG A 297 -7.80 14.33 -14.88
CA ARG A 297 -9.16 14.63 -14.42
C ARG A 297 -9.65 13.56 -13.43
N PRO A 298 -10.40 13.93 -12.38
CA PRO A 298 -11.05 12.97 -11.51
C PRO A 298 -11.93 11.97 -12.27
N SER A 299 -11.81 10.70 -11.90
CA SER A 299 -12.54 9.55 -12.49
C SER A 299 -13.27 8.77 -11.38
N ILE A 300 -14.01 9.50 -10.54
CA ILE A 300 -14.73 8.92 -9.40
C ILE A 300 -15.90 8.07 -9.89
N GLY A 301 -15.97 6.81 -9.42
CA GLY A 301 -17.04 5.87 -9.79
C GLY A 301 -17.02 5.40 -11.25
N LYS A 302 -16.00 5.76 -12.02
CA LYS A 302 -15.86 5.40 -13.44
C LYS A 302 -14.88 4.24 -13.59
N PHE A 303 -15.37 3.04 -13.41
CA PHE A 303 -14.64 1.78 -13.59
C PHE A 303 -15.64 0.67 -13.91
N THR A 304 -15.15 -0.44 -14.47
CA THR A 304 -15.98 -1.62 -14.73
C THR A 304 -16.43 -2.24 -13.41
N ASP A 305 -17.75 -2.24 -13.17
CA ASP A 305 -18.35 -2.93 -12.02
C ASP A 305 -18.46 -4.44 -12.28
N GLY A 306 -18.36 -5.23 -11.23
CA GLY A 306 -18.51 -6.68 -11.31
C GLY A 306 -17.35 -7.44 -11.96
N LEU A 307 -16.24 -6.79 -12.32
CA LEU A 307 -15.04 -7.45 -12.86
C LEU A 307 -14.43 -8.35 -11.79
N ILE A 308 -14.15 -9.60 -12.15
CA ILE A 308 -13.55 -10.59 -11.23
C ILE A 308 -12.08 -10.79 -11.57
N MET A 309 -11.24 -10.80 -10.53
CA MET A 309 -9.85 -11.22 -10.59
C MET A 309 -9.69 -12.57 -9.89
N ALA A 310 -8.97 -13.48 -10.52
CA ALA A 310 -8.46 -14.70 -9.91
C ALA A 310 -6.94 -14.71 -10.10
N CYS A 311 -6.19 -14.73 -9.00
CA CYS A 311 -4.73 -14.82 -9.03
C CYS A 311 -4.28 -16.25 -9.32
N TYR A 312 -3.10 -16.38 -9.92
CA TYR A 312 -2.38 -17.62 -10.06
C TYR A 312 -0.92 -17.42 -9.67
N GLU A 313 -0.25 -18.50 -9.33
CA GLU A 313 1.17 -18.47 -8.97
C GLU A 313 2.02 -18.70 -10.22
N ALA A 314 3.12 -17.94 -10.33
CA ALA A 314 4.14 -18.13 -11.35
C ALA A 314 5.52 -18.11 -10.68
N ALA A 315 6.50 -18.76 -11.30
CA ALA A 315 7.86 -18.85 -10.83
C ALA A 315 8.84 -18.25 -11.84
N ILE A 316 9.95 -17.72 -11.33
CA ILE A 316 11.13 -17.39 -12.10
C ILE A 316 12.24 -18.35 -11.70
N PHE A 317 13.14 -18.65 -12.63
CA PHE A 317 14.28 -19.52 -12.40
C PHE A 317 15.54 -18.69 -12.55
N LEU A 318 16.38 -18.69 -11.53
CA LEU A 318 17.60 -17.91 -11.45
C LEU A 318 18.79 -18.89 -11.32
N PRO A 319 19.90 -18.70 -12.06
CA PRO A 319 21.12 -19.44 -11.82
C PRO A 319 21.74 -19.00 -10.47
N ASP A 320 22.49 -19.90 -9.83
CA ASP A 320 23.05 -19.65 -8.48
C ASP A 320 24.00 -18.43 -8.44
N ASP A 321 24.72 -18.17 -9.52
CA ASP A 321 25.62 -17.03 -9.67
C ASP A 321 24.84 -15.68 -9.74
N ALA A 322 23.70 -15.62 -10.40
CA ALA A 322 22.87 -14.42 -10.45
C ALA A 322 22.43 -13.93 -9.06
N ALA A 323 22.25 -14.87 -8.12
CA ALA A 323 21.95 -14.54 -6.74
C ALA A 323 23.17 -13.97 -5.97
N ARG A 324 24.39 -14.29 -6.39
CA ARG A 324 25.65 -13.86 -5.74
C ARG A 324 26.15 -12.53 -6.25
N GLU A 325 26.04 -12.24 -7.54
CA GLU A 325 26.53 -11.00 -8.17
C GLU A 325 25.82 -9.75 -7.63
N LEU A 326 24.53 -9.85 -7.33
CA LEU A 326 23.73 -8.74 -6.78
C LEU A 326 24.16 -8.32 -5.35
N GLY A 327 24.70 -9.25 -4.56
CA GLY A 327 25.22 -8.95 -3.20
C GLY A 327 26.61 -8.30 -3.19
N ALA A 328 27.40 -8.51 -4.24
CA ALA A 328 28.79 -8.04 -4.30
C ALA A 328 28.93 -6.56 -4.67
N GLU A 329 28.01 -5.98 -5.42
CA GLU A 329 28.08 -4.56 -5.82
C GLU A 329 27.83 -3.58 -4.67
N VAL A 330 27.07 -3.98 -3.64
CA VAL A 330 26.77 -3.12 -2.45
C VAL A 330 27.91 -3.16 -1.43
N ALA A 331 28.68 -4.26 -1.37
CA ALA A 331 29.76 -4.43 -0.40
C ALA A 331 31.08 -3.74 -0.81
N GLN A 332 31.19 -3.21 -2.03
CA GLN A 332 32.46 -2.64 -2.57
C GLN A 332 32.42 -1.13 -2.82
N ARG A 333 31.41 -0.40 -2.31
CA ARG A 333 31.34 1.08 -2.41
C ARG A 333 30.85 1.65 -1.07
#